data_bf5443e21ded1ded246a37e6d6674fe2
#
_entry.id   bf5443e21ded1ded246a37e6d6674fe2
#
_cell.length_a   1.000
_cell.length_b   1.000
_cell.length_c   1.000
_cell.angle_alpha   90.00
_cell.angle_beta   90.00
_cell.angle_gamma   90.00
#
_symmetry.space_group_name_H-M   'P 1'
#
loop_
_entity.id
_entity.type
_entity.pdbx_description
1 polymer ?
#
loop_
_entity_poly.entity_id
_entity_poly.type
_entity_poly.pdbx_seq_one_letter_code
_entity_poly.pdbx_strand_id
1 'polypeptide(L)'
;MKSHSKPSITVLQNALINTRQMTSLIDREMALAANEVKRETVNWVPMWVDWSHAVRSDCNTATAMRAITDKGELLWYVRHDSKKHGYHSLADDPFSAFAEAMDAWQKRKLVRSQWPDVRKLARDLVSGRKTLTVTIDDAERSALCTLGIKWFRDKLHIGHKTTLSGRTAAVLMKVEPQMGFVIYEAAQRTGIWASDAGRDVQHNAMPAMTSAE
;
A
#
# COMPACT_ATOMS: atom_id res chain seq x y z
N MET A 1 4.65 33.46 3.62
CA MET A 1 3.83 32.28 3.49
C MET A 1 2.70 32.59 2.51
N LYS A 2 2.70 31.97 1.32
CA LYS A 2 1.57 32.11 0.37
C LYS A 2 0.46 31.18 0.87
N SER A 3 -0.69 31.75 1.21
CA SER A 3 -1.90 30.98 1.51
C SER A 3 -2.26 30.14 0.28
N HIS A 4 -2.08 28.84 0.37
CA HIS A 4 -2.55 27.91 -0.68
C HIS A 4 -4.07 27.78 -0.52
N SER A 5 -4.82 28.62 -1.22
CA SER A 5 -6.27 28.51 -1.27
C SER A 5 -6.65 27.14 -1.86
N LYS A 6 -7.53 26.42 -1.16
CA LYS A 6 -8.14 25.20 -1.69
C LYS A 6 -8.71 25.51 -3.09
N PRO A 7 -8.50 24.68 -4.11
CA PRO A 7 -9.13 24.89 -5.41
C PRO A 7 -10.62 25.02 -5.20
N SER A 8 -11.26 25.97 -5.88
CA SER A 8 -12.69 26.20 -5.71
C SER A 8 -13.44 24.89 -6.08
N ILE A 9 -14.46 24.55 -5.32
CA ILE A 9 -15.37 23.42 -5.60
C ILE A 9 -15.85 23.45 -7.06
N THR A 10 -16.03 24.62 -7.63
CA THR A 10 -16.43 24.83 -9.03
C THR A 10 -15.41 24.30 -10.03
N VAL A 11 -14.10 24.49 -9.78
CA VAL A 11 -13.05 23.97 -10.67
C VAL A 11 -13.04 22.44 -10.64
N LEU A 12 -13.22 21.85 -9.47
CA LEU A 12 -13.27 20.41 -9.28
C LEU A 12 -14.57 19.79 -9.81
N GLN A 13 -15.71 20.51 -9.70
CA GLN A 13 -17.00 20.09 -10.28
C GLN A 13 -16.98 20.16 -11.81
N ASN A 14 -16.40 21.21 -12.39
CA ASN A 14 -16.20 21.30 -13.84
C ASN A 14 -15.23 20.21 -14.34
N ALA A 15 -14.24 19.86 -13.52
CA ALA A 15 -13.36 18.72 -13.78
C ALA A 15 -14.14 17.40 -13.83
N LEU A 16 -15.08 17.16 -12.92
CA LEU A 16 -15.95 15.97 -12.92
C LEU A 16 -16.85 15.87 -14.15
N ILE A 17 -17.42 16.99 -14.61
CA ILE A 17 -18.30 17.03 -15.78
C ILE A 17 -17.54 16.66 -17.06
N ASN A 18 -16.25 16.97 -17.14
CA ASN A 18 -15.39 16.65 -18.27
C ASN A 18 -14.56 15.36 -18.05
N THR A 19 -14.92 14.51 -17.08
CA THR A 19 -14.12 13.37 -16.60
C THR A 19 -13.72 12.41 -17.73
N ARG A 20 -14.58 12.12 -18.70
CA ARG A 20 -14.24 11.23 -19.83
C ARG A 20 -13.11 11.76 -20.71
N GLN A 21 -13.08 13.07 -20.97
CA GLN A 21 -11.99 13.69 -21.74
C GLN A 21 -10.73 13.87 -20.91
N MET A 22 -10.88 14.15 -19.60
CA MET A 22 -9.75 14.33 -18.70
C MET A 22 -9.09 13.03 -18.30
N THR A 23 -9.83 11.94 -18.11
CA THR A 23 -9.20 10.63 -17.86
C THR A 23 -8.29 10.25 -19.02
N SER A 24 -8.70 10.49 -20.26
CA SER A 24 -7.87 10.24 -21.44
C SER A 24 -6.66 11.19 -21.55
N LEU A 25 -6.80 12.45 -21.12
CA LEU A 25 -5.70 13.42 -21.08
C LEU A 25 -4.73 13.08 -19.96
N ILE A 26 -5.22 12.70 -18.77
CA ILE A 26 -4.39 12.28 -17.65
C ILE A 26 -3.67 10.98 -17.97
N ASP A 27 -4.33 10.00 -18.54
CA ASP A 27 -3.71 8.76 -18.99
C ASP A 27 -2.63 9.04 -20.03
N ARG A 28 -2.85 10.00 -20.91
CA ARG A 28 -1.90 10.45 -21.91
C ARG A 28 -0.73 11.23 -21.30
N GLU A 29 -1.00 12.18 -20.40
CA GLU A 29 0.04 12.94 -19.70
C GLU A 29 0.86 12.04 -18.76
N MET A 30 0.20 11.11 -18.07
CA MET A 30 0.89 10.09 -17.26
C MET A 30 1.70 9.13 -18.14
N ALA A 31 1.21 8.76 -19.32
CA ALA A 31 1.95 7.96 -20.28
C ALA A 31 3.13 8.73 -20.89
N LEU A 32 2.98 10.04 -21.12
CA LEU A 32 4.05 10.92 -21.61
C LEU A 32 5.09 11.24 -20.52
N ALA A 33 4.63 11.44 -19.27
CA ALA A 33 5.51 11.65 -18.11
C ALA A 33 6.21 10.36 -17.65
N ALA A 34 5.66 9.23 -18.01
CA ALA A 34 6.17 7.90 -17.66
C ALA A 34 6.52 7.13 -18.93
N ASN A 35 7.63 7.48 -19.57
CA ASN A 35 8.26 6.67 -20.63
C ASN A 35 8.52 5.21 -20.21
N GLU A 36 7.94 4.76 -19.08
CA GLU A 36 8.07 3.46 -18.46
C GLU A 36 6.76 2.84 -17.94
N VAL A 37 5.58 3.35 -18.28
CA VAL A 37 4.35 2.60 -18.01
C VAL A 37 4.20 1.50 -19.03
N LYS A 38 5.12 0.57 -19.01
CA LYS A 38 4.84 -0.78 -19.41
C LYS A 38 3.85 -1.34 -18.40
N ARG A 39 2.55 -1.34 -18.78
CA ARG A 39 1.52 -2.33 -18.49
C ARG A 39 1.77 -3.27 -17.32
N GLU A 40 2.15 -2.79 -16.18
CA GLU A 40 1.81 -3.53 -14.99
C GLU A 40 0.45 -2.99 -14.59
N THR A 41 -0.54 -3.87 -14.55
CA THR A 41 -1.89 -3.63 -14.02
C THR A 41 -1.76 -3.29 -12.54
N VAL A 42 -1.15 -2.17 -12.30
CA VAL A 42 -1.16 -1.56 -10.98
C VAL A 42 -2.57 -1.09 -10.79
N ASN A 43 -3.18 -1.44 -9.68
CA ASN A 43 -4.52 -1.03 -9.31
C ASN A 43 -4.53 0.49 -9.06
N TRP A 44 -4.42 1.27 -10.13
CA TRP A 44 -4.48 2.71 -10.09
C TRP A 44 -5.92 3.11 -9.82
N VAL A 45 -6.08 3.90 -8.81
CA VAL A 45 -7.32 4.63 -8.60
C VAL A 45 -7.37 5.69 -9.70
N PRO A 46 -8.36 5.66 -10.60
CA PRO A 46 -8.51 6.70 -11.60
C PRO A 46 -8.72 8.05 -10.91
N MET A 47 -7.88 9.03 -11.24
CA MET A 47 -7.94 10.34 -10.61
C MET A 47 -7.50 11.45 -11.57
N TRP A 48 -8.03 12.64 -11.34
CA TRP A 48 -7.53 13.88 -11.91
C TRP A 48 -6.57 14.56 -10.92
N VAL A 49 -5.42 15.00 -11.39
CA VAL A 49 -4.38 15.61 -10.56
C VAL A 49 -4.18 17.07 -10.97
N ASP A 50 -4.27 17.99 -10.02
CA ASP A 50 -3.98 19.40 -10.23
C ASP A 50 -2.48 19.68 -10.05
N TRP A 51 -1.77 19.78 -11.16
CA TRP A 51 -0.34 20.09 -11.20
C TRP A 51 -0.03 21.57 -10.95
N SER A 52 -1.03 22.45 -11.10
CA SER A 52 -0.84 23.91 -10.94
C SER A 52 -0.63 24.33 -9.49
N HIS A 53 -1.07 23.51 -8.54
CA HIS A 53 -1.00 23.76 -7.10
C HIS A 53 -0.12 22.74 -6.37
N ALA A 54 0.97 22.35 -7.00
CA ALA A 54 1.92 21.41 -6.40
C ALA A 54 2.68 22.05 -5.23
N VAL A 55 2.76 21.35 -4.11
CA VAL A 55 3.51 21.72 -2.90
C VAL A 55 4.71 20.81 -2.80
N ARG A 56 5.91 21.37 -2.59
CA ARG A 56 7.13 20.58 -2.33
C ARG A 56 7.30 20.35 -0.83
N SER A 57 7.83 19.18 -0.49
CA SER A 57 8.24 18.88 0.89
C SER A 57 9.45 19.73 1.30
N ASP A 58 9.65 19.94 2.60
CA ASP A 58 10.77 20.72 3.14
C ASP A 58 12.14 20.18 2.69
N CYS A 59 12.29 18.86 2.61
CA CYS A 59 13.50 18.20 2.10
C CYS A 59 13.61 18.22 0.56
N ASN A 60 12.65 18.81 -0.13
CA ASN A 60 12.57 18.94 -1.58
C ASN A 60 12.65 17.61 -2.37
N THR A 61 12.27 16.48 -1.75
CA THR A 61 12.33 15.14 -2.34
C THR A 61 10.97 14.58 -2.73
N ALA A 62 9.88 15.24 -2.33
CA ALA A 62 8.53 14.83 -2.64
C ALA A 62 7.64 16.01 -3.02
N THR A 63 6.61 15.74 -3.80
CA THR A 63 5.61 16.71 -4.24
C THR A 63 4.23 16.19 -3.89
N ALA A 64 3.40 17.01 -3.25
CA ALA A 64 1.98 16.75 -3.01
C ALA A 64 1.14 17.60 -3.95
N MET A 65 0.16 16.99 -4.58
CA MET A 65 -0.75 17.63 -5.53
C MET A 65 -2.19 17.31 -5.14
N ARG A 66 -3.07 18.28 -5.27
CA ARG A 66 -4.51 18.00 -5.12
C ARG A 66 -4.97 17.08 -6.24
N ALA A 67 -5.80 16.11 -5.88
CA ALA A 67 -6.40 15.20 -6.83
C ALA A 67 -7.86 14.91 -6.47
N ILE A 68 -8.60 14.45 -7.44
CA ILE A 68 -9.98 14.01 -7.28
C ILE A 68 -10.15 12.66 -8.00
N THR A 69 -10.80 11.70 -7.35
CA THR A 69 -11.11 10.41 -7.99
C THR A 69 -12.28 10.55 -8.97
N ASP A 70 -12.47 9.54 -9.81
CA ASP A 70 -13.64 9.39 -10.67
C ASP A 70 -14.98 9.32 -9.89
N LYS A 71 -14.91 9.00 -8.58
CA LYS A 71 -16.05 9.00 -7.65
C LYS A 71 -16.24 10.34 -6.92
N GLY A 72 -15.41 11.35 -7.21
CA GLY A 72 -15.51 12.67 -6.59
C GLY A 72 -14.81 12.81 -5.23
N GLU A 73 -14.02 11.84 -4.80
CA GLU A 73 -13.28 11.89 -3.54
C GLU A 73 -12.05 12.79 -3.72
N LEU A 74 -11.92 13.79 -2.86
CA LEU A 74 -10.76 14.70 -2.83
C LEU A 74 -9.63 14.09 -2.01
N LEU A 75 -8.40 14.20 -2.51
CA LEU A 75 -7.22 13.66 -1.87
C LEU A 75 -5.96 14.48 -2.19
N TRP A 76 -4.87 14.18 -1.48
CA TRP A 76 -3.53 14.55 -1.86
C TRP A 76 -2.85 13.36 -2.55
N TYR A 77 -2.36 13.59 -3.76
CA TYR A 77 -1.48 12.66 -4.44
C TYR A 77 -0.03 13.06 -4.20
N VAL A 78 0.71 12.23 -3.45
CA VAL A 78 2.09 12.50 -3.07
C VAL A 78 3.04 11.65 -3.91
N ARG A 79 3.95 12.30 -4.64
CA ARG A 79 5.02 11.64 -5.40
C ARG A 79 6.37 11.94 -4.76
N HIS A 80 7.19 10.91 -4.64
CA HIS A 80 8.61 11.05 -4.29
C HIS A 80 9.46 10.94 -5.55
N ASP A 81 10.47 11.79 -5.72
CA ASP A 81 11.27 11.86 -6.94
C ASP A 81 11.99 10.55 -7.29
N SER A 82 12.38 9.77 -6.27
CA SER A 82 13.06 8.48 -6.46
C SER A 82 12.13 7.25 -6.39
N LYS A 83 10.81 7.42 -6.24
CA LYS A 83 9.87 6.30 -6.11
C LYS A 83 9.04 6.16 -7.37
N LYS A 84 8.84 4.91 -7.81
CA LYS A 84 8.00 4.61 -8.98
C LYS A 84 6.52 4.92 -8.75
N HIS A 85 6.05 4.73 -7.52
CA HIS A 85 4.63 4.86 -7.17
C HIS A 85 4.42 5.95 -6.14
N GLY A 86 3.37 6.75 -6.35
CA GLY A 86 2.92 7.74 -5.40
C GLY A 86 2.12 7.14 -4.24
N TYR A 87 1.64 8.02 -3.38
CA TYR A 87 0.80 7.72 -2.23
C TYR A 87 -0.46 8.58 -2.30
N HIS A 88 -1.61 8.03 -1.95
CA HIS A 88 -2.88 8.74 -1.88
C HIS A 88 -3.20 8.99 -0.42
N SER A 89 -3.29 10.25 -0.04
CA SER A 89 -3.62 10.67 1.32
C SER A 89 -4.97 11.37 1.35
N LEU A 90 -5.79 11.05 2.34
CA LEU A 90 -7.03 11.75 2.63
C LEU A 90 -6.85 12.84 3.68
N ALA A 91 -5.61 13.17 4.05
CA ALA A 91 -5.31 14.23 4.99
C ALA A 91 -5.84 15.59 4.53
N ASP A 92 -6.11 16.48 5.48
CA ASP A 92 -6.66 17.82 5.19
C ASP A 92 -5.63 18.76 4.57
N ASP A 93 -4.35 18.52 4.82
CA ASP A 93 -3.25 19.39 4.39
C ASP A 93 -2.09 18.60 3.75
N PRO A 94 -1.24 19.25 2.94
CA PRO A 94 -0.14 18.60 2.25
C PRO A 94 0.97 18.10 3.19
N PHE A 95 1.17 18.70 4.35
CA PHE A 95 2.25 18.31 5.28
C PHE A 95 1.90 17.00 5.97
N SER A 96 0.66 16.86 6.43
CA SER A 96 0.12 15.59 6.93
C SER A 96 0.18 14.51 5.85
N ALA A 97 -0.15 14.84 4.60
CA ALA A 97 -0.04 13.90 3.48
C ALA A 97 1.40 13.45 3.23
N PHE A 98 2.40 14.34 3.36
CA PHE A 98 3.81 13.96 3.31
C PHE A 98 4.20 13.01 4.43
N ALA A 99 3.77 13.30 5.67
CA ALA A 99 4.07 12.44 6.82
C ALA A 99 3.52 11.02 6.63
N GLU A 100 2.26 10.88 6.20
CA GLU A 100 1.65 9.59 5.87
C GLU A 100 2.41 8.86 4.75
N ALA A 101 2.75 9.56 3.68
CA ALA A 101 3.47 8.97 2.56
C ALA A 101 4.86 8.48 2.97
N MET A 102 5.60 9.26 3.75
CA MET A 102 6.94 8.91 4.25
C MET A 102 6.89 7.69 5.16
N ASP A 103 5.95 7.64 6.11
CA ASP A 103 5.73 6.46 6.98
C ASP A 103 5.41 5.22 6.14
N ALA A 104 4.48 5.31 5.20
CA ALA A 104 4.12 4.21 4.32
C ALA A 104 5.32 3.71 3.49
N TRP A 105 6.16 4.60 2.98
CA TRP A 105 7.36 4.21 2.22
C TRP A 105 8.42 3.55 3.11
N GLN A 106 8.59 4.01 4.35
CA GLN A 106 9.47 3.36 5.33
C GLN A 106 8.98 1.95 5.68
N LYS A 107 7.70 1.80 5.99
CA LYS A 107 7.07 0.49 6.22
C LYS A 107 7.23 -0.44 5.01
N ARG A 108 7.00 0.06 3.80
CA ARG A 108 7.22 -0.73 2.56
C ARG A 108 8.67 -1.21 2.44
N LYS A 109 9.63 -0.37 2.76
CA LYS A 109 11.06 -0.73 2.74
C LYS A 109 11.36 -1.85 3.75
N LEU A 110 10.85 -1.72 4.97
CA LEU A 110 11.00 -2.72 6.03
C LEU A 110 10.39 -4.06 5.60
N VAL A 111 9.13 -4.09 5.19
CA VAL A 111 8.46 -5.34 4.79
C VAL A 111 9.13 -5.97 3.58
N ARG A 112 9.63 -5.17 2.64
CA ARG A 112 10.35 -5.69 1.47
C ARG A 112 11.67 -6.38 1.83
N SER A 113 12.36 -5.95 2.88
CA SER A 113 13.57 -6.65 3.36
C SER A 113 13.23 -8.05 3.93
N GLN A 114 11.99 -8.24 4.39
CA GLN A 114 11.48 -9.51 4.92
C GLN A 114 10.58 -10.27 3.91
N TRP A 115 10.60 -9.86 2.65
CA TRP A 115 9.71 -10.44 1.64
C TRP A 115 9.85 -11.95 1.41
N PRO A 116 11.05 -12.56 1.51
CA PRO A 116 11.20 -14.01 1.47
C PRO A 116 10.38 -14.72 2.56
N ASP A 117 10.37 -14.18 3.78
CA ASP A 117 9.62 -14.75 4.91
C ASP A 117 8.11 -14.58 4.73
N VAL A 118 7.67 -13.41 4.24
CA VAL A 118 6.26 -13.19 3.87
C VAL A 118 5.81 -14.24 2.83
N ARG A 119 6.63 -14.50 1.81
CA ARG A 119 6.34 -15.52 0.79
C ARG A 119 6.32 -16.94 1.37
N LYS A 120 7.23 -17.26 2.30
CA LYS A 120 7.23 -18.55 3.01
C LYS A 120 5.94 -18.70 3.80
N LEU A 121 5.59 -17.70 4.61
CA LEU A 121 4.34 -17.71 5.37
C LEU A 121 3.12 -17.86 4.46
N ALA A 122 3.05 -17.13 3.35
CA ALA A 122 1.94 -17.26 2.40
C ALA A 122 1.81 -18.70 1.84
N ARG A 123 2.92 -19.38 1.55
CA ARG A 123 2.89 -20.81 1.14
C ARG A 123 2.38 -21.70 2.28
N ASP A 124 2.78 -21.44 3.51
CA ASP A 124 2.36 -22.21 4.69
C ASP A 124 0.88 -22.02 4.99
N LEU A 125 0.35 -20.81 4.78
CA LEU A 125 -1.08 -20.52 4.89
C LEU A 125 -1.90 -21.23 3.80
N VAL A 126 -1.41 -21.24 2.56
CA VAL A 126 -2.10 -21.95 1.46
C VAL A 126 -2.13 -23.45 1.69
N SER A 127 -1.02 -24.05 2.17
CA SER A 127 -0.91 -25.47 2.46
C SER A 127 -1.60 -25.91 3.76
N GLY A 128 -2.07 -24.95 4.60
CA GLY A 128 -2.68 -25.24 5.88
C GLY A 128 -1.68 -25.57 7.01
N ARG A 129 -0.35 -25.45 6.76
CA ARG A 129 0.68 -25.66 7.80
C ARG A 129 0.64 -24.59 8.88
N LYS A 130 0.19 -23.40 8.54
CA LYS A 130 -0.06 -22.29 9.48
C LYS A 130 -1.47 -21.76 9.28
N THR A 131 -2.02 -21.19 10.34
CA THR A 131 -3.31 -20.52 10.32
C THR A 131 -3.14 -19.08 10.76
N LEU A 132 -3.86 -18.16 10.12
CA LEU A 132 -3.84 -16.75 10.39
C LEU A 132 -5.19 -16.16 10.03
N THR A 133 -5.67 -15.21 10.80
CA THR A 133 -6.80 -14.36 10.43
C THR A 133 -6.28 -12.96 10.14
N VAL A 134 -6.57 -12.47 8.96
CA VAL A 134 -6.27 -11.11 8.51
C VAL A 134 -7.50 -10.25 8.72
N THR A 135 -7.31 -9.06 9.31
CA THR A 135 -8.39 -8.11 9.61
C THR A 135 -8.28 -6.86 8.76
N ILE A 136 -9.34 -6.05 8.72
CA ILE A 136 -9.29 -4.73 8.10
C ILE A 136 -8.26 -3.82 8.79
N ASP A 137 -8.16 -3.90 10.13
CA ASP A 137 -7.18 -3.13 10.90
C ASP A 137 -5.73 -3.48 10.53
N ASP A 138 -5.46 -4.74 10.11
CA ASP A 138 -4.13 -5.12 9.60
C ASP A 138 -3.86 -4.42 8.26
N ALA A 139 -4.88 -4.26 7.42
CA ALA A 139 -4.74 -3.52 6.18
C ALA A 139 -4.51 -2.03 6.44
N GLU A 140 -5.24 -1.42 7.37
CA GLU A 140 -5.12 -0.01 7.74
C GLU A 140 -3.78 0.32 8.40
N ARG A 141 -3.23 -0.60 9.21
CA ARG A 141 -1.88 -0.47 9.79
C ARG A 141 -0.76 -0.74 8.81
N SER A 142 -1.06 -1.38 7.68
CA SER A 142 -0.06 -1.73 6.68
C SER A 142 0.48 -0.50 5.94
N ALA A 143 1.41 -0.72 5.05
CA ALA A 143 1.98 0.31 4.18
C ALA A 143 1.06 0.71 3.01
N LEU A 144 -0.21 0.31 3.02
CA LEU A 144 -1.19 0.65 2.00
C LEU A 144 -1.92 1.94 2.34
N CYS A 145 -2.30 2.71 1.34
CA CYS A 145 -3.15 3.87 1.55
C CYS A 145 -4.63 3.45 1.71
N THR A 146 -5.38 4.20 2.51
CA THR A 146 -6.81 3.96 2.78
C THR A 146 -7.62 3.84 1.49
N LEU A 147 -7.36 4.71 0.52
CA LEU A 147 -8.05 4.70 -0.77
C LEU A 147 -7.75 3.43 -1.57
N GLY A 148 -6.49 2.97 -1.57
CA GLY A 148 -6.10 1.71 -2.20
C GLY A 148 -6.75 0.49 -1.56
N ILE A 149 -6.86 0.47 -0.22
CA ILE A 149 -7.57 -0.58 0.53
C ILE A 149 -9.05 -0.61 0.14
N LYS A 150 -9.72 0.54 0.16
CA LYS A 150 -11.13 0.67 -0.23
C LYS A 150 -11.35 0.18 -1.66
N TRP A 151 -10.55 0.69 -2.59
CA TRP A 151 -10.66 0.35 -4.00
C TRP A 151 -10.43 -1.15 -4.27
N PHE A 152 -9.44 -1.77 -3.61
CA PHE A 152 -9.19 -3.20 -3.69
C PHE A 152 -10.36 -4.03 -3.17
N ARG A 153 -10.94 -3.63 -2.03
CA ARG A 153 -12.11 -4.30 -1.44
C ARG A 153 -13.34 -4.21 -2.34
N ASP A 154 -13.57 -3.04 -2.93
CA ASP A 154 -14.69 -2.80 -3.86
C ASP A 154 -14.53 -3.68 -5.11
N LYS A 155 -13.33 -3.70 -5.70
CA LYS A 155 -13.04 -4.48 -6.90
C LYS A 155 -13.22 -5.99 -6.71
N LEU A 156 -12.90 -6.49 -5.53
CA LEU A 156 -13.09 -7.91 -5.18
C LEU A 156 -14.46 -8.24 -4.60
N HIS A 157 -15.35 -7.25 -4.50
CA HIS A 157 -16.67 -7.39 -3.86
C HIS A 157 -16.61 -7.94 -2.43
N ILE A 158 -15.54 -7.63 -1.69
CA ILE A 158 -15.33 -8.03 -0.28
C ILE A 158 -15.51 -6.88 0.71
N GLY A 159 -16.08 -5.77 0.27
CA GLY A 159 -16.30 -4.56 1.10
C GLY A 159 -17.05 -4.81 2.40
N HIS A 160 -17.93 -5.81 2.44
CA HIS A 160 -18.69 -6.21 3.62
C HIS A 160 -17.88 -7.05 4.62
N LYS A 161 -16.72 -7.59 4.24
CA LYS A 161 -15.91 -8.44 5.11
C LYS A 161 -14.92 -7.62 5.92
N THR A 162 -14.92 -7.83 7.24
CA THR A 162 -13.93 -7.26 8.15
C THR A 162 -12.75 -8.18 8.40
N THR A 163 -12.90 -9.46 8.07
CA THR A 163 -11.87 -10.48 8.24
C THR A 163 -11.77 -11.40 7.03
N LEU A 164 -10.56 -11.92 6.80
CA LEU A 164 -10.28 -12.97 5.81
C LEU A 164 -9.45 -14.07 6.46
N SER A 165 -9.65 -15.32 6.02
CA SER A 165 -8.72 -16.38 6.39
C SER A 165 -7.34 -16.11 5.79
N GLY A 166 -6.28 -16.48 6.49
CA GLY A 166 -4.92 -16.35 5.98
C GLY A 166 -4.71 -17.08 4.65
N ARG A 167 -5.39 -18.22 4.45
CA ARG A 167 -5.39 -18.94 3.17
C ARG A 167 -5.96 -18.07 2.04
N THR A 168 -7.10 -17.43 2.28
CA THR A 168 -7.72 -16.52 1.30
C THR A 168 -6.79 -15.35 1.00
N ALA A 169 -6.23 -14.69 2.03
CA ALA A 169 -5.30 -13.59 1.87
C ALA A 169 -4.05 -13.99 1.08
N ALA A 170 -3.50 -15.19 1.34
CA ALA A 170 -2.34 -15.71 0.63
C ALA A 170 -2.64 -16.06 -0.85
N VAL A 171 -3.86 -16.51 -1.15
CA VAL A 171 -4.31 -16.69 -2.54
C VAL A 171 -4.46 -15.32 -3.23
N LEU A 172 -5.05 -14.34 -2.56
CA LEU A 172 -5.18 -12.98 -3.09
C LEU A 172 -3.80 -12.32 -3.34
N MET A 173 -2.78 -12.64 -2.54
CA MET A 173 -1.41 -12.17 -2.76
C MET A 173 -0.82 -12.61 -4.11
N LYS A 174 -1.31 -13.70 -4.71
CA LYS A 174 -0.89 -14.13 -6.06
C LYS A 174 -1.46 -13.22 -7.16
N VAL A 175 -2.63 -12.63 -6.91
CA VAL A 175 -3.31 -11.70 -7.83
C VAL A 175 -2.82 -10.27 -7.59
N GLU A 176 -2.73 -9.88 -6.32
CA GLU A 176 -2.28 -8.57 -5.86
C GLU A 176 -1.16 -8.73 -4.83
N PRO A 177 0.11 -8.62 -5.25
CA PRO A 177 1.25 -8.80 -4.35
C PRO A 177 1.24 -7.90 -3.11
N GLN A 178 0.57 -6.75 -3.17
CA GLN A 178 0.46 -5.83 -2.03
C GLN A 178 -0.28 -6.44 -0.83
N MET A 179 -1.08 -7.51 -1.02
CA MET A 179 -1.62 -8.30 0.09
C MET A 179 -0.53 -8.85 1.02
N GLY A 180 0.70 -8.97 0.56
CA GLY A 180 1.84 -9.35 1.40
C GLY A 180 2.11 -8.36 2.53
N PHE A 181 1.86 -7.06 2.35
CA PHE A 181 1.97 -6.07 3.42
C PHE A 181 0.94 -6.32 4.52
N VAL A 182 -0.28 -6.69 4.14
CA VAL A 182 -1.37 -6.99 5.08
C VAL A 182 -1.11 -8.31 5.83
N ILE A 183 -0.65 -9.34 5.13
CA ILE A 183 -0.24 -10.61 5.74
C ILE A 183 0.89 -10.38 6.75
N TYR A 184 1.85 -9.51 6.42
CA TYR A 184 2.94 -9.14 7.32
C TYR A 184 2.42 -8.53 8.62
N GLU A 185 1.53 -7.52 8.54
CA GLU A 185 0.94 -6.88 9.72
C GLU A 185 0.16 -7.87 10.60
N ALA A 186 -0.67 -8.72 9.97
CA ALA A 186 -1.39 -9.76 10.68
C ALA A 186 -0.44 -10.74 11.39
N ALA A 187 0.67 -11.08 10.75
CA ALA A 187 1.68 -11.97 11.31
C ALA A 187 2.44 -11.32 12.48
N GLN A 188 2.72 -10.03 12.40
CA GLN A 188 3.30 -9.26 13.52
C GLN A 188 2.34 -9.22 14.70
N ARG A 189 1.08 -8.87 14.45
CA ARG A 189 0.03 -8.80 15.50
C ARG A 189 -0.15 -10.13 16.23
N THR A 190 -0.05 -11.26 15.51
CA THR A 190 -0.28 -12.59 16.09
C THR A 190 0.99 -13.26 16.61
N GLY A 191 2.16 -12.64 16.43
CA GLY A 191 3.45 -13.22 16.84
C GLY A 191 3.83 -14.50 16.09
N ILE A 192 3.23 -14.78 14.93
CA ILE A 192 3.46 -16.04 14.19
C ILE A 192 4.93 -16.20 13.72
N TRP A 193 5.68 -15.11 13.65
CA TRP A 193 7.11 -15.11 13.35
C TRP A 193 7.95 -15.67 14.49
N ALA A 194 7.57 -15.39 15.77
CA ALA A 194 8.32 -15.80 16.96
C ALA A 194 8.27 -17.32 17.17
N SER A 195 7.21 -17.99 16.68
CA SER A 195 7.05 -19.43 16.86
C SER A 195 8.04 -20.29 16.06
N ASP A 196 8.68 -19.74 15.03
CA ASP A 196 9.70 -20.46 14.23
C ASP A 196 11.11 -20.31 14.84
N ALA A 197 11.42 -19.16 15.45
CA ALA A 197 12.73 -18.93 16.06
C ALA A 197 13.01 -19.85 17.27
N GLY A 198 11.96 -20.32 17.95
CA GLY A 198 12.10 -21.24 19.09
C GLY A 198 12.34 -22.71 18.70
N ARG A 199 12.02 -23.12 17.47
CA ARG A 199 12.20 -24.49 17.01
C ARG A 199 13.59 -24.81 16.49
N ASP A 200 14.28 -23.82 15.94
CA ASP A 200 15.64 -24.00 15.41
C ASP A 200 16.70 -24.12 16.51
N VAL A 201 16.41 -23.62 17.73
CA VAL A 201 17.33 -23.70 18.88
C VAL A 201 17.32 -25.11 19.53
N GLN A 202 16.21 -25.85 19.43
CA GLN A 202 16.12 -27.19 20.03
C GLN A 202 16.73 -28.32 19.18
N HIS A 203 16.99 -28.10 17.90
CA HIS A 203 17.56 -29.13 17.01
C HIS A 203 19.10 -29.17 16.99
N ASN A 204 19.76 -28.17 17.59
CA ASN A 204 21.25 -28.11 17.67
C ASN A 204 21.86 -28.51 19.02
N ALA A 205 21.07 -29.06 19.94
CA ALA A 205 21.63 -29.71 21.12
C ALA A 205 22.15 -31.11 20.73
N MET A 206 23.43 -31.17 20.35
CA MET A 206 24.13 -32.44 20.17
C MET A 206 24.07 -33.23 21.48
N PRO A 207 23.77 -34.54 21.45
CA PRO A 207 23.93 -35.38 22.63
C PRO A 207 25.41 -35.43 23.00
N ALA A 208 25.71 -35.09 24.26
CA ALA A 208 27.03 -35.25 24.85
C ALA A 208 27.47 -36.71 24.72
N MET A 209 28.58 -36.94 24.03
CA MET A 209 29.26 -38.26 24.02
C MET A 209 29.73 -38.53 25.44
N THR A 210 29.06 -39.42 26.15
CA THR A 210 29.59 -40.08 27.36
C THR A 210 30.70 -41.02 26.93
N SER A 211 31.93 -40.62 27.18
CA SER A 211 33.08 -41.52 27.22
C SER A 211 32.93 -42.39 28.47
N ALA A 212 32.71 -43.69 28.28
CA ALA A 212 32.89 -44.68 29.33
C ALA A 212 34.30 -45.28 29.20
N GLU A 213 34.99 -45.33 30.34
CA GLU A 213 36.25 -46.07 30.58
C GLU A 213 36.13 -47.53 30.31
#